data_df9adc4fa9f6fd4e922822b4b51139f4
#
_entry.id   df9adc4fa9f6fd4e922822b4b51139f4
#
_cell.length_a   1.000
_cell.length_b   1.000
_cell.length_c   1.000
_cell.angle_alpha   90.00
_cell.angle_beta   90.00
_cell.angle_gamma   90.00
#
_symmetry.space_group_name_H-M   'P 1'
#
loop_
_entity.id
_entity.type
_entity.pdbx_description
1 polymer ?
#
loop_
_entity_poly.entity_id
_entity_poly.type
_entity_poly.pdbx_seq_one_letter_code
_entity_poly.pdbx_strand_id
1 'polypeptide(L)'
;MADLFHRVSIRKFKDEAVSNEDIGYILEAAMAAPSAKNQQPWEFYVVENREVLKQLGESSPFSAPAGKAPVAIVTAYREECDLPEFAQIDMSIMMENLWLAAYGSA
;
A
#
# COMPACT_ATOMS: atom_id res chain seq x y z
N MET A 1 -9.08 -7.06 14.00
CA MET A 1 -9.11 -6.10 15.13
C MET A 1 -7.83 -6.14 15.96
N ALA A 2 -7.27 -7.32 16.20
CA ALA A 2 -6.01 -7.44 16.93
C ALA A 2 -4.88 -6.62 16.29
N ASP A 3 -4.85 -6.56 14.98
CA ASP A 3 -3.79 -5.86 14.24
C ASP A 3 -3.79 -4.36 14.46
N LEU A 4 -4.94 -3.79 14.82
CA LEU A 4 -5.03 -2.36 15.11
C LEU A 4 -4.06 -1.95 16.22
N PHE A 5 -3.88 -2.82 17.22
CA PHE A 5 -3.04 -2.55 18.37
C PHE A 5 -1.64 -3.17 18.26
N HIS A 6 -1.42 -4.04 17.31
CA HIS A 6 -0.17 -4.80 17.19
C HIS A 6 0.67 -4.43 15.96
N ARG A 7 0.11 -3.68 15.02
CA ARG A 7 0.83 -3.27 13.82
C ARG A 7 2.10 -2.49 14.18
N VAL A 8 3.17 -2.86 13.54
CA VAL A 8 4.46 -2.14 13.66
C VAL A 8 5.03 -1.94 12.26
N SER A 9 5.99 -1.02 12.16
CA SER A 9 6.70 -0.79 10.90
C SER A 9 7.79 -1.84 10.74
N ILE A 10 7.58 -2.73 9.80
CA ILE A 10 8.54 -3.80 9.50
C ILE A 10 9.40 -3.36 8.32
N ARG A 11 10.72 -3.47 8.44
CA ARG A 11 11.67 -3.03 7.41
C ARG A 11 12.59 -4.13 6.93
N LYS A 12 12.44 -5.34 7.48
CA LYS A 12 13.12 -6.55 7.00
C LYS A 12 12.06 -7.52 6.53
N PHE A 13 12.23 -8.05 5.34
CA PHE A 13 11.23 -8.89 4.69
C PHE A 13 11.83 -10.26 4.38
N LYS A 14 10.98 -11.28 4.37
CA LYS A 14 11.37 -12.61 3.93
C LYS A 14 11.63 -12.60 2.43
N ASP A 15 12.53 -13.46 1.99
CA ASP A 15 12.82 -13.63 0.56
C ASP A 15 11.85 -14.66 -0.02
N GLU A 16 10.56 -14.37 0.08
CA GLU A 16 9.47 -15.20 -0.41
C GLU A 16 8.51 -14.34 -1.21
N ALA A 17 8.09 -14.86 -2.36
CA ALA A 17 7.06 -14.17 -3.15
C ALA A 17 5.75 -14.10 -2.36
N VAL A 18 5.04 -13.00 -2.48
CA VAL A 18 3.72 -12.83 -1.88
C VAL A 18 2.69 -13.39 -2.88
N SER A 19 1.79 -14.22 -2.38
CA SER A 19 0.79 -14.85 -3.25
C SER A 19 -0.16 -13.83 -3.85
N ASN A 20 -0.70 -14.13 -5.02
CA ASN A 20 -1.72 -13.27 -5.65
C ASN A 20 -2.97 -13.18 -4.78
N GLU A 21 -3.28 -14.24 -4.03
CA GLU A 21 -4.41 -14.23 -3.10
C GLU A 21 -4.21 -13.21 -1.99
N ASP A 22 -3.01 -13.17 -1.40
CA ASP A 22 -2.71 -12.20 -0.35
C ASP A 22 -2.71 -10.77 -0.89
N ILE A 23 -2.13 -10.55 -2.07
CA ILE A 23 -2.14 -9.23 -2.72
C ILE A 23 -3.58 -8.79 -2.96
N GLY A 24 -4.42 -9.70 -3.48
CA GLY A 24 -5.83 -9.40 -3.73
C GLY A 24 -6.57 -9.01 -2.46
N TYR A 25 -6.33 -9.72 -1.37
CA TYR A 25 -6.93 -9.41 -0.07
C TYR A 25 -6.52 -8.02 0.42
N ILE A 26 -5.23 -7.71 0.32
CA ILE A 26 -4.70 -6.41 0.76
C ILE A 26 -5.33 -5.27 -0.05
N LEU A 27 -5.42 -5.41 -1.36
CA LEU A 27 -6.03 -4.40 -2.23
C LEU A 27 -7.52 -4.25 -1.96
N GLU A 28 -8.22 -5.35 -1.75
CA GLU A 28 -9.64 -5.34 -1.43
C GLU A 28 -9.89 -4.59 -0.11
N ALA A 29 -9.08 -4.86 0.91
CA ALA A 29 -9.17 -4.18 2.19
C ALA A 29 -8.89 -2.68 2.03
N ALA A 30 -7.91 -2.31 1.21
CA ALA A 30 -7.59 -0.92 0.93
C ALA A 30 -8.78 -0.21 0.29
N MET A 31 -9.39 -0.84 -0.71
CA MET A 31 -10.52 -0.26 -1.44
C MET A 31 -11.81 -0.21 -0.61
N ALA A 32 -11.87 -0.91 0.51
CA ALA A 32 -13.01 -0.86 1.43
C ALA A 32 -13.00 0.41 2.29
N ALA A 33 -11.95 1.22 2.23
CA ALA A 33 -11.85 2.45 3.02
C ALA A 33 -12.91 3.46 2.60
N PRO A 34 -13.44 4.23 3.55
CA PRO A 34 -14.33 5.34 3.20
C PRO A 34 -13.57 6.47 2.50
N SER A 35 -14.27 7.25 1.71
CA SER A 35 -13.71 8.41 1.05
C SER A 35 -14.77 9.51 0.93
N ALA A 36 -14.34 10.74 0.72
CA ALA A 36 -15.25 11.88 0.59
C ALA A 36 -16.18 11.64 -0.60
N LYS A 37 -17.50 11.70 -0.35
CA LYS A 37 -18.52 11.40 -1.37
C LYS A 37 -18.31 10.06 -2.08
N ASN A 38 -17.63 9.11 -1.42
CA ASN A 38 -17.31 7.82 -2.01
C ASN A 38 -16.56 7.97 -3.34
N GLN A 39 -15.70 8.99 -3.45
CA GLN A 39 -15.01 9.28 -4.72
C GLN A 39 -13.93 8.27 -5.07
N GLN A 40 -13.39 7.57 -4.10
CA GLN A 40 -12.42 6.48 -4.30
C GLN A 40 -11.31 6.88 -5.28
N PRO A 41 -10.48 7.88 -4.93
CA PRO A 41 -9.54 8.45 -5.89
C PRO A 41 -8.29 7.60 -6.12
N TRP A 42 -8.09 6.56 -5.34
CA TRP A 42 -6.86 5.79 -5.29
C TRP A 42 -6.64 4.95 -6.54
N GLU A 43 -5.36 4.76 -6.85
CA GLU A 43 -4.86 3.83 -7.87
C GLU A 43 -3.72 3.04 -7.25
N PHE A 44 -3.57 1.79 -7.65
CA PHE A 44 -2.56 0.89 -7.10
C PHE A 44 -1.70 0.31 -8.21
N TYR A 45 -0.40 0.23 -7.94
CA TYR A 45 0.56 -0.40 -8.84
C TYR A 45 1.30 -1.46 -8.06
N VAL A 46 1.11 -2.73 -8.44
CA VAL A 46 1.79 -3.85 -7.79
C VAL A 46 3.08 -4.11 -8.54
N VAL A 47 4.21 -3.93 -7.87
CA VAL A 47 5.53 -4.01 -8.47
C VAL A 47 6.25 -5.23 -7.92
N GLU A 48 6.53 -6.20 -8.80
CA GLU A 48 7.28 -7.41 -8.46
C GLU A 48 8.59 -7.52 -9.23
N ASN A 49 8.80 -6.68 -10.24
CA ASN A 49 10.02 -6.65 -11.04
C ASN A 49 11.20 -6.20 -10.17
N ARG A 50 12.24 -7.04 -10.12
CA ARG A 50 13.39 -6.80 -9.23
C ARG A 50 14.11 -5.50 -9.53
N GLU A 51 14.24 -5.16 -10.82
CA GLU A 51 14.91 -3.92 -11.22
C GLU A 51 14.14 -2.68 -10.82
N VAL A 52 12.81 -2.72 -10.99
CA VAL A 52 11.94 -1.60 -10.60
C VAL A 52 11.94 -1.44 -9.09
N LEU A 53 11.89 -2.55 -8.35
CA LEU A 53 11.97 -2.51 -6.88
C LEU A 53 13.27 -1.88 -6.41
N LYS A 54 14.37 -2.20 -7.07
CA LYS A 54 15.67 -1.61 -6.76
C LYS A 54 15.64 -0.09 -6.97
N GLN A 55 15.06 0.36 -8.09
CA GLN A 55 14.93 1.78 -8.37
C GLN A 55 14.05 2.48 -7.34
N LEU A 56 12.96 1.85 -6.91
CA LEU A 56 12.11 2.38 -5.85
C LEU A 56 12.90 2.54 -4.55
N GLY A 57 13.72 1.56 -4.21
CA GLY A 57 14.55 1.63 -3.01
C GLY A 57 15.56 2.76 -3.04
N GLU A 58 15.98 3.18 -4.22
CA GLU A 58 16.95 4.26 -4.42
C GLU A 58 16.28 5.63 -4.58
N SER A 59 14.95 5.68 -4.65
CA SER A 59 14.24 6.92 -4.99
C SER A 59 14.23 7.95 -3.87
N SER A 60 14.48 7.54 -2.63
CA SER A 60 14.58 8.46 -1.49
C SER A 60 15.44 7.83 -0.41
N PRO A 61 15.96 8.64 0.56
CA PRO A 61 16.74 8.10 1.68
C PRO A 61 15.93 7.16 2.59
N PHE A 62 14.60 7.22 2.51
CA PHE A 62 13.72 6.44 3.38
C PHE A 62 13.11 5.22 2.71
N SER A 63 13.41 5.00 1.42
CA SER A 63 12.78 3.95 0.61
C SER A 63 13.61 2.68 0.51
N ALA A 64 14.78 2.60 1.15
CA ALA A 64 15.68 1.48 1.02
C ALA A 64 15.02 0.11 1.24
N PRO A 65 14.10 -0.06 2.21
CA PRO A 65 13.46 -1.37 2.40
C PRO A 65 12.68 -1.87 1.17
N ALA A 66 12.15 -0.98 0.34
CA ALA A 66 11.43 -1.37 -0.87
C ALA A 66 12.34 -2.11 -1.86
N GLY A 67 13.62 -1.77 -1.89
CA GLY A 67 14.59 -2.44 -2.76
C GLY A 67 14.87 -3.87 -2.39
N LYS A 68 14.52 -4.28 -1.18
CA LYS A 68 14.76 -5.63 -0.66
C LYS A 68 13.47 -6.43 -0.48
N ALA A 69 12.32 -5.81 -0.71
CA ALA A 69 11.03 -6.47 -0.56
C ALA A 69 10.73 -7.36 -1.77
N PRO A 70 9.94 -8.43 -1.59
CA PRO A 70 9.50 -9.25 -2.73
C PRO A 70 8.49 -8.55 -3.62
N VAL A 71 7.75 -7.56 -3.07
CA VAL A 71 6.73 -6.81 -3.80
C VAL A 71 6.58 -5.44 -3.16
N ALA A 72 6.22 -4.47 -3.94
CA ALA A 72 5.84 -3.14 -3.45
C ALA A 72 4.50 -2.76 -4.06
N ILE A 73 3.65 -2.14 -3.25
CA ILE A 73 2.39 -1.58 -3.74
C ILE A 73 2.55 -0.07 -3.71
N VAL A 74 2.63 0.53 -4.89
CA VAL A 74 2.74 1.97 -5.05
C VAL A 74 1.32 2.52 -5.17
N THR A 75 1.00 3.51 -4.34
CA THR A 75 -0.32 4.11 -4.34
C THR A 75 -0.26 5.52 -4.89
N ALA A 76 -1.28 5.89 -5.65
CA ALA A 76 -1.42 7.19 -6.22
C ALA A 76 -2.89 7.57 -6.22
N TYR A 77 -3.19 8.84 -6.47
CA TYR A 77 -4.59 9.26 -6.59
C TYR A 77 -4.79 10.07 -7.86
N ARG A 78 -6.01 10.00 -8.38
CA ARG A 78 -6.40 10.78 -9.56
C ARG A 78 -6.62 12.21 -9.16
N GLU A 79 -6.08 13.15 -9.93
CA GLU A 79 -6.34 14.57 -9.73
C GLU A 79 -7.78 14.92 -10.13
N GLU A 80 -8.30 14.20 -11.10
CA GLU A 80 -9.67 14.40 -11.58
C GLU A 80 -10.64 13.56 -10.76
N CYS A 81 -11.09 14.13 -9.64
CA CYS A 81 -12.12 13.53 -8.79
C CYS A 81 -13.00 14.64 -8.26
N ASP A 82 -14.16 14.28 -7.71
CA ASP A 82 -15.19 15.23 -7.32
C ASP A 82 -14.69 16.23 -6.27
N LEU A 83 -13.91 15.76 -5.30
CA LEU A 83 -13.40 16.57 -4.20
C LEU A 83 -11.89 16.39 -4.06
N PRO A 84 -11.09 16.97 -4.99
CA PRO A 84 -9.64 16.77 -4.96
C PRO A 84 -8.97 17.29 -3.68
N GLU A 85 -9.56 18.28 -3.02
CA GLU A 85 -9.03 18.80 -1.76
C GLU A 85 -9.06 17.78 -0.63
N PHE A 86 -9.88 16.74 -0.74
CA PHE A 86 -9.94 15.65 0.25
C PHE A 86 -9.20 14.39 -0.17
N ALA A 87 -8.60 14.37 -1.36
CA ALA A 87 -7.95 13.17 -1.89
C ALA A 87 -6.84 12.66 -0.99
N GLN A 88 -6.01 13.54 -0.43
CA GLN A 88 -4.92 13.13 0.46
C GLN A 88 -5.46 12.52 1.76
N ILE A 89 -6.58 13.04 2.26
CA ILE A 89 -7.23 12.47 3.44
C ILE A 89 -7.75 11.07 3.11
N ASP A 90 -8.42 10.92 1.96
CA ASP A 90 -8.91 9.63 1.50
C ASP A 90 -7.76 8.61 1.37
N MET A 91 -6.62 9.05 0.83
CA MET A 91 -5.45 8.20 0.68
C MET A 91 -4.90 7.75 2.03
N SER A 92 -4.89 8.63 3.02
CA SER A 92 -4.38 8.30 4.35
C SER A 92 -5.24 7.24 5.02
N ILE A 93 -6.55 7.32 4.88
CA ILE A 93 -7.48 6.33 5.43
C ILE A 93 -7.27 4.99 4.72
N MET A 94 -7.19 5.00 3.40
CA MET A 94 -6.95 3.81 2.60
C MET A 94 -5.63 3.14 2.98
N MET A 95 -4.56 3.93 3.16
CA MET A 95 -3.24 3.41 3.50
C MET A 95 -3.24 2.65 4.83
N GLU A 96 -3.99 3.12 5.82
CA GLU A 96 -4.07 2.39 7.09
C GLU A 96 -4.77 1.04 6.91
N ASN A 97 -5.84 1.00 6.12
CA ASN A 97 -6.50 -0.27 5.79
C ASN A 97 -5.55 -1.24 5.09
N LEU A 98 -4.81 -0.74 4.12
CA LEU A 98 -3.83 -1.52 3.37
C LEU A 98 -2.76 -2.08 4.30
N TRP A 99 -2.24 -1.24 5.16
CA TRP A 99 -1.17 -1.59 6.09
C TRP A 99 -1.62 -2.66 7.09
N LEU A 100 -2.80 -2.47 7.68
CA LEU A 100 -3.35 -3.44 8.61
C LEU A 100 -3.58 -4.80 7.93
N ALA A 101 -4.10 -4.80 6.72
CA ALA A 101 -4.32 -6.03 5.96
C ALA A 101 -3.00 -6.73 5.62
N ALA A 102 -1.99 -5.96 5.22
CA ALA A 102 -0.67 -6.51 4.90
C ALA A 102 -0.03 -7.12 6.14
N TYR A 103 -0.12 -6.45 7.28
CA TYR A 103 0.41 -6.95 8.53
C TYR A 103 -0.29 -8.24 8.96
N GLY A 104 -1.62 -8.27 8.85
CA GLY A 104 -2.42 -9.42 9.24
C GLY A 104 -2.25 -10.64 8.33
N SER A 105 -1.74 -10.43 7.12
CA SER A 105 -1.48 -11.51 6.16
C SER A 105 -0.10 -12.15 6.33
N ALA A 106 0.75 -11.57 7.14
CA ALA A 106 2.14 -12.00 7.31
C ALA A 106 2.27 -13.33 8.06
#